data_d53d68b4da5eefb89126d4ee2d200a48
#
_entry.id   d53d68b4da5eefb89126d4ee2d200a48
#
_cell.length_a   1.000
_cell.length_b   1.000
_cell.length_c   1.000
_cell.angle_alpha   90.00
_cell.angle_beta   90.00
_cell.angle_gamma   90.00
#
_symmetry.space_group_name_H-M   'P 1'
#
loop_
_entity.id
_entity.type
_entity.pdbx_description
1 polymer ?
#
loop_
_entity_poly.entity_id
_entity_poly.type
_entity_poly.pdbx_seq_one_letter_code
_entity_poly.pdbx_strand_id
1 'polypeptide(L)'
;MRLAPAEIVELDLSDPERVAEWRQFDRQFNKPVLNPAMTERLYVCGGGQSTFAIDACGSLTICMMSPHDTFDLRQGGFKEGWEKHLLELRHKKATRKTKCSACQIRDMCGMCPVNSQLACRDAESQVDFLCQVAHLRAYALGLHVEQHGRCEYCKGGIGYAKMMEKVEGLKERFA
;
A
#
# COMPACT_ATOMS: atom_id res chain seq x y z
N MET A 1 4.39 -18.47 -7.97
CA MET A 1 2.93 -18.56 -7.87
C MET A 1 2.48 -17.58 -6.80
N ARG A 2 1.42 -16.80 -7.01
CA ARG A 2 0.90 -15.79 -6.08
C ARG A 2 -0.43 -16.29 -5.53
N LEU A 3 -0.65 -16.21 -4.22
CA LEU A 3 -1.93 -16.50 -3.59
C LEU A 3 -3.02 -15.56 -4.11
N ALA A 4 -4.25 -16.05 -4.23
CA ALA A 4 -5.40 -15.20 -4.52
C ALA A 4 -5.72 -14.28 -3.31
N PRO A 5 -6.39 -13.12 -3.53
CA PRO A 5 -6.74 -12.22 -2.43
C PRO A 5 -7.51 -12.88 -1.29
N ALA A 6 -8.42 -13.82 -1.59
CA ALA A 6 -9.17 -14.55 -0.58
C ALA A 6 -8.28 -15.49 0.25
N GLU A 7 -7.33 -16.19 -0.38
CA GLU A 7 -6.41 -17.08 0.31
C GLU A 7 -5.49 -16.32 1.28
N ILE A 8 -5.08 -15.10 0.94
CA ILE A 8 -4.29 -14.25 1.85
C ILE A 8 -5.11 -13.88 3.09
N VAL A 9 -6.37 -13.47 2.89
CA VAL A 9 -7.24 -13.08 4.00
C VAL A 9 -7.63 -14.30 4.83
N GLU A 10 -7.79 -15.47 4.22
CA GLU A 10 -8.01 -16.74 4.92
C GLU A 10 -6.86 -17.06 5.88
N LEU A 11 -5.61 -16.88 5.45
CA LEU A 11 -4.43 -17.02 6.31
C LEU A 11 -4.42 -16.01 7.46
N ASP A 12 -4.83 -14.76 7.21
CA ASP A 12 -4.95 -13.76 8.27
C ASP A 12 -6.03 -14.14 9.32
N LEU A 13 -7.18 -14.67 8.85
CA LEU A 13 -8.30 -15.04 9.72
C LEU A 13 -8.06 -16.36 10.48
N SER A 14 -7.22 -17.26 9.95
CA SER A 14 -6.87 -18.52 10.60
C SER A 14 -5.98 -18.33 11.83
N ASP A 15 -5.40 -17.15 12.01
CA ASP A 15 -4.50 -16.83 13.12
C ASP A 15 -5.14 -15.73 14.00
N PRO A 16 -5.59 -16.07 15.22
CA PRO A 16 -6.20 -15.09 16.15
C PRO A 16 -5.29 -13.93 16.52
N GLU A 17 -3.97 -14.15 16.58
CA GLU A 17 -3.00 -13.09 16.88
C GLU A 17 -2.96 -12.07 15.72
N ARG A 18 -2.93 -12.55 14.47
CA ARG A 18 -3.01 -11.66 13.30
C ARG A 18 -4.32 -10.90 13.22
N VAL A 19 -5.43 -11.53 13.56
CA VAL A 19 -6.73 -10.83 13.64
C VAL A 19 -6.68 -9.71 14.67
N ALA A 20 -6.09 -9.97 15.85
CA ALA A 20 -5.92 -8.96 16.90
C ALA A 20 -5.01 -7.81 16.44
N GLU A 21 -3.88 -8.14 15.80
CA GLU A 21 -2.94 -7.16 15.22
C GLU A 21 -3.62 -6.27 14.18
N TRP A 22 -4.37 -6.83 13.23
CA TRP A 22 -5.08 -6.06 12.20
C TRP A 22 -6.14 -5.13 12.81
N ARG A 23 -6.88 -5.58 13.83
CA ARG A 23 -7.85 -4.74 14.54
C ARG A 23 -7.18 -3.62 15.34
N GLN A 24 -6.01 -3.89 15.93
CA GLN A 24 -5.21 -2.87 16.59
C GLN A 24 -4.67 -1.85 15.59
N PHE A 25 -4.16 -2.32 14.47
CA PHE A 25 -3.65 -1.50 13.37
C PHE A 25 -4.74 -0.56 12.83
N ASP A 26 -5.96 -1.07 12.61
CA ASP A 26 -7.11 -0.29 12.18
C ASP A 26 -7.38 0.88 13.15
N ARG A 27 -7.45 0.60 14.44
CA ARG A 27 -7.66 1.65 15.47
C ARG A 27 -6.58 2.72 15.48
N GLN A 28 -5.35 2.37 15.14
CA GLN A 28 -4.22 3.28 15.13
C GLN A 28 -4.12 4.13 13.86
N PHE A 29 -4.30 3.53 12.71
CA PHE A 29 -3.89 4.08 11.43
C PHE A 29 -5.03 4.41 10.48
N ASN A 30 -6.16 3.69 10.54
CA ASN A 30 -7.30 3.94 9.68
C ASN A 30 -8.12 5.14 10.19
N LYS A 31 -7.51 6.31 10.11
CA LYS A 31 -8.16 7.58 10.46
C LYS A 31 -8.35 8.41 9.20
N PRO A 32 -9.34 9.31 9.19
CA PRO A 32 -9.46 10.28 8.10
C PRO A 32 -8.12 10.97 7.88
N VAL A 33 -7.71 11.11 6.63
CA VAL A 33 -6.45 11.79 6.27
C VAL A 33 -6.59 13.27 6.63
N LEU A 34 -6.10 13.65 7.81
CA LEU A 34 -6.24 15.02 8.34
C LEU A 34 -5.18 15.98 7.78
N ASN A 35 -4.11 15.47 7.13
CA ASN A 35 -3.03 16.31 6.62
C ASN A 35 -2.94 16.27 5.09
N PRO A 36 -3.45 17.32 4.41
CA PRO A 36 -3.38 17.42 2.95
C PRO A 36 -1.95 17.39 2.39
N ALA A 37 -0.97 17.89 3.13
CA ALA A 37 0.43 17.91 2.68
C ALA A 37 1.03 16.50 2.55
N MET A 38 0.57 15.52 3.34
CA MET A 38 0.97 14.13 3.20
C MET A 38 0.35 13.46 1.97
N THR A 39 -0.80 13.94 1.49
CA THR A 39 -1.46 13.39 0.30
C THR A 39 -0.85 13.88 -1.01
N GLU A 40 -0.04 14.94 -0.97
CA GLU A 40 0.64 15.47 -2.15
C GLU A 40 1.95 14.76 -2.47
N ARG A 41 2.57 14.10 -1.49
CA ARG A 41 3.82 13.36 -1.72
C ARG A 41 3.54 12.03 -2.38
N LEU A 42 4.38 11.69 -3.36
CA LEU A 42 4.35 10.37 -3.98
C LEU A 42 4.78 9.29 -2.96
N TYR A 43 5.90 9.50 -2.28
CA TYR A 43 6.41 8.59 -1.25
C TYR A 43 6.04 9.09 0.16
N VAL A 44 5.20 8.34 0.86
CA VAL A 44 4.71 8.66 2.22
C VAL A 44 5.27 7.72 3.30
N CYS A 45 6.11 6.76 2.91
CA CYS A 45 6.76 5.82 3.82
C CYS A 45 8.13 6.33 4.32
N GLY A 46 8.82 5.54 5.17
CA GLY A 46 10.17 5.83 5.65
C GLY A 46 11.29 5.69 4.60
N GLY A 47 10.97 5.23 3.39
CA GLY A 47 11.95 5.05 2.32
C GLY A 47 12.65 6.37 1.97
N GLY A 48 13.99 6.34 1.92
CA GLY A 48 14.82 7.52 1.70
C GLY A 48 14.81 8.54 2.85
N GLN A 49 14.14 8.27 3.96
CA GLN A 49 14.11 9.13 5.15
C GLN A 49 14.74 8.45 6.38
N SER A 50 14.32 7.25 6.67
CA SER A 50 14.83 6.42 7.77
C SER A 50 15.35 5.07 7.28
N THR A 51 15.07 4.71 6.04
CA THR A 51 15.48 3.46 5.40
C THR A 51 15.96 3.69 3.98
N PHE A 52 16.86 2.85 3.52
CA PHE A 52 17.37 2.78 2.14
C PHE A 52 17.76 1.35 1.82
N ALA A 53 18.12 1.08 0.58
CA ALA A 53 18.77 -0.16 0.19
C ALA A 53 19.99 0.11 -0.69
N ILE A 54 20.98 -0.77 -0.59
CA ILE A 54 22.13 -0.81 -1.49
C ILE A 54 22.20 -2.23 -2.04
N ASP A 55 22.20 -2.37 -3.34
CA ASP A 55 22.34 -3.67 -3.98
C ASP A 55 23.82 -4.13 -4.06
N ALA A 56 24.02 -5.38 -4.51
CA ALA A 56 25.36 -5.96 -4.66
C ALA A 56 26.24 -5.24 -5.69
N CYS A 57 25.66 -4.42 -6.55
CA CYS A 57 26.35 -3.63 -7.55
C CYS A 57 26.69 -2.21 -7.08
N GLY A 58 26.34 -1.85 -5.83
CA GLY A 58 26.58 -0.53 -5.27
C GLY A 58 25.54 0.52 -5.68
N SER A 59 24.36 0.11 -6.10
CA SER A 59 23.26 1.02 -6.44
C SER A 59 22.46 1.35 -5.19
N LEU A 60 22.48 2.61 -4.77
CA LEU A 60 21.66 3.13 -3.67
C LEU A 60 20.25 3.41 -4.17
N THR A 61 19.24 2.90 -3.48
CA THR A 61 17.83 3.04 -3.80
C THR A 61 17.00 3.46 -2.59
N ILE A 62 15.81 4.02 -2.85
CA ILE A 62 14.86 4.43 -1.81
C ILE A 62 14.35 3.24 -0.97
N CYS A 63 14.24 2.05 -1.57
CA CYS A 63 13.90 0.80 -0.88
C CYS A 63 14.34 -0.42 -1.71
N MET A 64 14.46 -1.59 -1.06
CA MET A 64 14.91 -2.83 -1.68
C MET A 64 14.05 -3.31 -2.86
N MET A 65 12.79 -2.90 -2.94
CA MET A 65 11.89 -3.25 -4.04
C MET A 65 11.98 -2.28 -5.22
N SER A 66 12.71 -1.16 -5.10
CA SER A 66 12.80 -0.15 -6.16
C SER A 66 13.92 -0.48 -7.14
N PRO A 67 13.59 -0.97 -8.36
CA PRO A 67 14.60 -1.24 -9.38
C PRO A 67 14.98 0.01 -10.19
N HIS A 68 14.30 1.11 -9.92
CA HIS A 68 14.41 2.36 -10.64
C HIS A 68 14.86 3.50 -9.73
N ASP A 69 15.24 4.62 -10.33
CA ASP A 69 15.70 5.80 -9.59
C ASP A 69 16.87 5.46 -8.66
N THR A 70 17.93 4.82 -9.21
CA THR A 70 19.12 4.38 -8.48
C THR A 70 20.24 5.40 -8.56
N PHE A 71 21.08 5.47 -7.52
CA PHE A 71 22.31 6.25 -7.49
C PHE A 71 23.53 5.31 -7.38
N ASP A 72 24.46 5.40 -8.32
CA ASP A 72 25.66 4.56 -8.34
C ASP A 72 26.72 5.09 -7.35
N LEU A 73 26.91 4.37 -6.25
CA LEU A 73 27.88 4.71 -5.20
C LEU A 73 29.35 4.62 -5.66
N ARG A 74 29.62 4.07 -6.84
CA ARG A 74 30.96 4.07 -7.44
C ARG A 74 31.26 5.39 -8.14
N GLN A 75 30.24 6.16 -8.50
CA GLN A 75 30.35 7.46 -9.17
C GLN A 75 30.18 8.64 -8.22
N GLY A 76 29.64 8.39 -7.02
CA GLY A 76 29.42 9.39 -5.98
C GLY A 76 29.38 8.79 -4.60
N GLY A 77 29.63 9.59 -3.57
CA GLY A 77 29.63 9.12 -2.18
C GLY A 77 28.22 8.89 -1.64
N PHE A 78 28.12 8.05 -0.59
CA PHE A 78 26.84 7.78 0.10
C PHE A 78 26.12 9.07 0.55
N LYS A 79 26.86 10.03 1.10
CA LYS A 79 26.31 11.31 1.53
C LYS A 79 25.63 12.04 0.37
N GLU A 80 26.24 12.05 -0.79
CA GLU A 80 25.65 12.68 -1.98
C GLU A 80 24.37 11.96 -2.42
N GLY A 81 24.41 10.62 -2.51
CA GLY A 81 23.25 9.81 -2.83
C GLY A 81 22.09 10.02 -1.84
N TRP A 82 22.39 10.12 -0.54
CA TRP A 82 21.41 10.34 0.50
C TRP A 82 20.82 11.76 0.51
N GLU A 83 21.68 12.78 0.52
CA GLU A 83 21.28 14.18 0.70
C GLU A 83 20.73 14.84 -0.57
N LYS A 84 21.09 14.34 -1.75
CA LYS A 84 20.60 14.86 -3.03
C LYS A 84 19.59 13.91 -3.66
N HIS A 85 20.05 12.76 -4.13
CA HIS A 85 19.24 11.85 -4.93
C HIS A 85 18.01 11.29 -4.17
N LEU A 86 18.20 10.72 -2.97
CA LEU A 86 17.07 10.22 -2.20
C LEU A 86 16.18 11.35 -1.65
N LEU A 87 16.77 12.53 -1.37
CA LEU A 87 16.01 13.71 -0.97
C LEU A 87 15.06 14.20 -2.06
N GLU A 88 15.53 14.23 -3.32
CA GLU A 88 14.70 14.59 -4.46
C GLU A 88 13.54 13.60 -4.64
N LEU A 89 13.82 12.30 -4.54
CA LEU A 89 12.78 11.26 -4.61
C LEU A 89 11.72 11.43 -3.51
N ARG A 90 12.13 11.71 -2.27
CA ARG A 90 11.21 11.96 -1.14
C ARG A 90 10.31 13.16 -1.35
N HIS A 91 10.79 14.19 -2.05
CA HIS A 91 10.04 15.39 -2.34
C HIS A 91 9.20 15.30 -3.61
N LYS A 92 9.32 14.20 -4.35
CA LYS A 92 8.52 13.97 -5.56
C LYS A 92 7.04 14.01 -5.21
N LYS A 93 6.29 14.88 -5.89
CA LYS A 93 4.85 15.02 -5.68
C LYS A 93 4.07 14.08 -6.58
N ALA A 94 2.91 13.64 -6.12
CA ALA A 94 1.93 12.98 -6.96
C ALA A 94 1.39 13.99 -7.98
N THR A 95 1.26 13.55 -9.24
CA THR A 95 0.80 14.42 -10.34
C THR A 95 -0.71 14.36 -10.52
N ARG A 96 -1.37 13.34 -9.93
CA ARG A 96 -2.81 13.13 -10.06
C ARG A 96 -3.46 12.67 -8.75
N LYS A 97 -4.71 13.05 -8.55
CA LYS A 97 -5.54 12.50 -7.48
C LYS A 97 -6.17 11.18 -7.93
N THR A 98 -6.02 10.15 -7.13
CA THR A 98 -6.59 8.82 -7.39
C THR A 98 -7.63 8.47 -6.31
N LYS A 99 -8.39 7.38 -6.50
CA LYS A 99 -9.29 6.85 -5.46
C LYS A 99 -8.57 6.58 -4.14
N CYS A 100 -7.27 6.26 -4.20
CA CYS A 100 -6.45 5.99 -3.02
C CYS A 100 -6.16 7.23 -2.16
N SER A 101 -6.28 8.44 -2.71
CA SER A 101 -5.99 9.68 -1.98
C SER A 101 -6.94 9.94 -0.80
N ALA A 102 -8.16 9.38 -0.84
CA ALA A 102 -9.16 9.48 0.22
C ALA A 102 -9.50 8.11 0.85
N CYS A 103 -8.73 7.07 0.57
CA CYS A 103 -9.00 5.73 1.06
C CYS A 103 -8.63 5.58 2.53
N GLN A 104 -9.58 5.31 3.40
CA GLN A 104 -9.36 5.14 4.83
C GLN A 104 -8.53 3.89 5.17
N ILE A 105 -8.70 2.81 4.40
CA ILE A 105 -7.95 1.56 4.59
C ILE A 105 -6.64 1.52 3.81
N ARG A 106 -6.13 2.68 3.40
CA ARG A 106 -4.91 2.79 2.60
C ARG A 106 -3.70 2.15 3.29
N ASP A 107 -3.59 2.31 4.60
CA ASP A 107 -2.47 1.78 5.38
C ASP A 107 -2.50 0.25 5.50
N MET A 108 -3.70 -0.38 5.40
CA MET A 108 -3.85 -1.84 5.31
C MET A 108 -3.53 -2.40 3.92
N CYS A 109 -3.42 -1.54 2.92
CA CYS A 109 -3.34 -1.96 1.51
C CYS A 109 -1.92 -2.36 1.08
N GLY A 110 -0.88 -1.78 1.69
CA GLY A 110 0.50 -1.96 1.23
C GLY A 110 0.78 -1.32 -0.13
N MET A 111 -0.13 -0.49 -0.65
CA MET A 111 0.05 0.26 -1.88
C MET A 111 1.15 1.30 -1.72
N CYS A 112 2.12 1.28 -2.62
CA CYS A 112 3.18 2.28 -2.68
C CYS A 112 3.60 2.51 -4.14
N PRO A 113 4.31 3.61 -4.44
CA PRO A 113 4.75 3.93 -5.80
C PRO A 113 5.60 2.82 -6.43
N VAL A 114 6.41 2.13 -5.64
CA VAL A 114 7.26 1.04 -6.14
C VAL A 114 6.42 -0.17 -6.55
N ASN A 115 5.43 -0.58 -5.73
CA ASN A 115 4.50 -1.64 -6.10
C ASN A 115 3.71 -1.28 -7.37
N SER A 116 3.28 -0.03 -7.48
CA SER A 116 2.58 0.49 -8.65
C SER A 116 3.47 0.44 -9.89
N GLN A 117 4.70 0.91 -9.78
CA GLN A 117 5.68 0.88 -10.86
C GLN A 117 5.97 -0.55 -11.33
N LEU A 118 6.16 -1.50 -10.41
CA LEU A 118 6.43 -2.89 -10.74
C LEU A 118 5.24 -3.60 -11.39
N ALA A 119 4.02 -3.34 -10.90
CA ALA A 119 2.82 -4.01 -11.38
C ALA A 119 2.22 -3.36 -12.64
N CYS A 120 2.25 -2.03 -12.71
CA CYS A 120 1.53 -1.24 -13.70
C CYS A 120 2.46 -0.40 -14.60
N ARG A 121 3.77 -0.40 -14.36
CA ARG A 121 4.78 0.47 -15.00
C ARG A 121 4.49 1.98 -14.85
N ASP A 122 3.76 2.32 -13.79
CA ASP A 122 3.36 3.67 -13.46
C ASP A 122 3.22 3.80 -11.94
N ALA A 123 4.05 4.64 -11.34
CA ALA A 123 4.16 4.80 -9.88
C ALA A 123 2.87 5.32 -9.20
N GLU A 124 1.94 5.90 -9.96
CA GLU A 124 0.69 6.44 -9.45
C GLU A 124 -0.54 5.59 -9.78
N SER A 125 -0.36 4.47 -10.49
CA SER A 125 -1.44 3.54 -10.79
C SER A 125 -1.81 2.70 -9.58
N GLN A 126 -3.08 2.34 -9.48
CA GLN A 126 -3.55 1.43 -8.45
C GLN A 126 -3.27 -0.02 -8.85
N VAL A 127 -2.73 -0.79 -7.91
CA VAL A 127 -2.59 -2.24 -8.07
C VAL A 127 -3.86 -2.90 -7.56
N ASP A 128 -4.70 -3.34 -8.48
CA ASP A 128 -6.02 -3.90 -8.17
C ASP A 128 -5.97 -5.05 -7.16
N PHE A 129 -5.00 -5.94 -7.29
CA PHE A 129 -4.77 -7.02 -6.35
C PHE A 129 -4.63 -6.54 -4.91
N LEU A 130 -3.83 -5.50 -4.64
CA LEU A 130 -3.64 -4.94 -3.30
C LEU A 130 -4.93 -4.30 -2.78
N CYS A 131 -5.67 -3.63 -3.67
CA CYS A 131 -6.96 -3.05 -3.36
C CYS A 131 -7.98 -4.13 -2.96
N GLN A 132 -8.02 -5.26 -3.69
CA GLN A 132 -8.87 -6.41 -3.35
C GLN A 132 -8.52 -7.00 -1.98
N VAL A 133 -7.24 -7.26 -1.70
CA VAL A 133 -6.80 -7.82 -0.41
C VAL A 133 -7.20 -6.90 0.74
N ALA A 134 -6.97 -5.58 0.62
CA ALA A 134 -7.29 -4.63 1.66
C ALA A 134 -8.81 -4.57 1.96
N HIS A 135 -9.65 -4.53 0.93
CA HIS A 135 -11.10 -4.48 1.11
C HIS A 135 -11.65 -5.79 1.67
N LEU A 136 -11.21 -6.94 1.13
CA LEU A 136 -11.58 -8.26 1.69
C LEU A 136 -11.22 -8.36 3.17
N ARG A 137 -9.98 -7.97 3.53
CA ARG A 137 -9.51 -8.00 4.91
C ARG A 137 -10.36 -7.09 5.80
N ALA A 138 -10.59 -5.84 5.40
CA ALA A 138 -11.38 -4.90 6.17
C ALA A 138 -12.81 -5.41 6.40
N TYR A 139 -13.50 -5.87 5.38
CA TYR A 139 -14.87 -6.38 5.50
C TYR A 139 -14.95 -7.70 6.29
N ALA A 140 -13.99 -8.61 6.10
CA ALA A 140 -13.96 -9.87 6.85
C ALA A 140 -13.71 -9.63 8.35
N LEU A 141 -12.92 -8.62 8.71
CA LEU A 141 -12.71 -8.19 10.08
C LEU A 141 -13.88 -7.35 10.66
N GLY A 142 -14.92 -7.07 9.87
CA GLY A 142 -16.06 -6.27 10.27
C GLY A 142 -15.80 -4.77 10.37
N LEU A 143 -14.75 -4.27 9.69
CA LEU A 143 -14.42 -2.86 9.69
C LEU A 143 -15.33 -2.08 8.75
N HIS A 144 -15.66 -0.86 9.14
CA HIS A 144 -16.40 0.06 8.29
C HIS A 144 -15.46 0.68 7.24
N VAL A 145 -15.86 0.63 5.97
CA VAL A 145 -15.12 1.25 4.86
C VAL A 145 -16.05 2.25 4.18
N GLU A 146 -15.75 3.53 4.35
CA GLU A 146 -16.47 4.59 3.66
C GLU A 146 -16.17 4.58 2.15
N GLN A 147 -17.18 4.97 1.38
CA GLN A 147 -17.02 5.11 -0.05
C GLN A 147 -16.02 6.24 -0.35
N HIS A 148 -15.02 5.96 -1.17
CA HIS A 148 -14.01 6.91 -1.56
C HIS A 148 -13.79 6.90 -3.08
N GLY A 149 -13.95 8.05 -3.69
CA GLY A 149 -13.82 8.21 -5.13
C GLY A 149 -14.68 7.18 -5.91
N ARG A 150 -14.13 6.67 -7.01
CA ARG A 150 -14.76 5.61 -7.83
C ARG A 150 -14.18 4.24 -7.47
N CYS A 151 -14.16 3.88 -6.19
CA CYS A 151 -13.66 2.59 -5.76
C CYS A 151 -14.62 1.47 -6.13
N GLU A 152 -14.14 0.47 -6.86
CA GLU A 152 -14.92 -0.68 -7.34
C GLU A 152 -15.38 -1.59 -6.20
N TYR A 153 -14.66 -1.61 -5.08
CA TYR A 153 -14.89 -2.51 -3.94
C TYR A 153 -15.63 -1.86 -2.76
N CYS A 154 -15.87 -0.55 -2.79
CA CYS A 154 -16.75 0.12 -1.83
C CYS A 154 -18.21 -0.07 -2.19
N LYS A 155 -19.11 0.15 -1.21
CA LYS A 155 -20.56 0.08 -1.40
C LYS A 155 -20.99 0.92 -2.61
N GLY A 156 -21.70 0.30 -3.55
CA GLY A 156 -22.10 0.92 -4.81
C GLY A 156 -21.09 0.77 -5.97
N GLY A 157 -19.88 0.24 -5.71
CA GLY A 157 -18.91 -0.10 -6.75
C GLY A 157 -19.25 -1.41 -7.46
N ILE A 158 -18.79 -1.56 -8.70
CA ILE A 158 -19.13 -2.70 -9.58
C ILE A 158 -18.66 -4.06 -9.03
N GLY A 159 -17.59 -4.08 -8.23
CA GLY A 159 -17.04 -5.28 -7.60
C GLY A 159 -17.56 -5.56 -6.20
N TYR A 160 -18.38 -4.67 -5.63
CA TYR A 160 -18.79 -4.76 -4.21
C TYR A 160 -19.59 -6.02 -3.91
N ALA A 161 -20.60 -6.35 -4.71
CA ALA A 161 -21.45 -7.54 -4.47
C ALA A 161 -20.60 -8.82 -4.45
N LYS A 162 -19.75 -9.02 -5.45
CA LYS A 162 -18.83 -10.17 -5.52
C LYS A 162 -17.80 -10.18 -4.39
N MET A 163 -17.40 -9.00 -3.90
CA MET A 163 -16.54 -8.87 -2.74
C MET A 163 -17.25 -9.38 -1.48
N MET A 164 -18.50 -8.98 -1.27
CA MET A 164 -19.29 -9.38 -0.12
C MET A 164 -19.63 -10.87 -0.11
N GLU A 165 -19.90 -11.49 -1.25
CA GLU A 165 -20.03 -12.96 -1.35
C GLU A 165 -18.80 -13.69 -0.82
N LYS A 166 -17.58 -13.21 -1.18
CA LYS A 166 -16.35 -13.78 -0.66
C LYS A 166 -16.19 -13.55 0.85
N VAL A 167 -16.59 -12.38 1.34
CA VAL A 167 -16.57 -12.04 2.78
C VAL A 167 -17.46 -12.98 3.57
N GLU A 168 -18.69 -13.23 3.12
CA GLU A 168 -19.60 -14.15 3.78
C GLU A 168 -19.03 -15.57 3.85
N GLY A 169 -18.49 -16.10 2.74
CA GLY A 169 -17.85 -17.41 2.72
C GLY A 169 -16.60 -17.49 3.63
N LEU A 170 -15.87 -16.38 3.83
CA LEU A 170 -14.77 -16.33 4.80
C LEU A 170 -15.30 -16.33 6.24
N LYS A 171 -16.32 -15.52 6.55
CA LYS A 171 -16.92 -15.44 7.88
C LYS A 171 -17.53 -16.78 8.31
N GLU A 172 -18.24 -17.48 7.43
CA GLU A 172 -18.79 -18.79 7.73
C GLU A 172 -17.72 -19.83 8.12
N ARG A 173 -16.52 -19.74 7.56
CA ARG A 173 -15.41 -20.66 7.86
C ARG A 173 -14.64 -20.32 9.13
N PHE A 174 -14.69 -19.07 9.59
CA PHE A 174 -13.90 -18.57 10.74
C PHE A 174 -14.78 -17.93 11.84
N ALA A 175 -16.09 -18.23 11.86
CA ALA A 175 -17.05 -17.78 12.87
C ALA A 175 -16.88 -18.50 14.22
#